data_fc246f2364fa781cdfa1d820c0ae2136
#
_entry.id   fc246f2364fa781cdfa1d820c0ae2136
#
_cell.length_a   1.000
_cell.length_b   1.000
_cell.length_c   1.000
_cell.angle_alpha   90.00
_cell.angle_beta   90.00
_cell.angle_gamma   90.00
#
_symmetry.space_group_name_H-M   'P 1'
#
loop_
_entity.id
_entity.type
_entity.pdbx_description
1 polymer ?
#
loop_
_entity_poly.entity_id
_entity_poly.type
_entity_poly.pdbx_seq_one_letter_code
_entity_poly.pdbx_strand_id
1 'polypeptide(L)'
;MVRSTAILFVVVVALVTSSSPAPAAEPAPAADLSTREGEDWGTFLGPSGTGSSSLVGIASPWEASGPRVVWQAAIGEGYCAPAVAGGRAFLFDRVGNRLRLRAVEAETGRPLWEAGRDVVYTDSFGYDGGPRAQPVVAGDRLLTFGPDGRLECRAIIDGGLLWEVDSSATYHVVQNFFGVGTAPLVVGPLRVGAEERTLVVVQVGGSREGANPAAPERLDLVKGLDSGLVAFDIGSGAEVWRATNQLASYSVPVLATIGGRPLILAWMRDELVAVEPATGKLLDRFRWRSDELFSVVAASPVVSGDQVLLSECYGPGSVLVALENDAFREVRRDKPGTRPRQALKTHWNTPVLRDGYVYGSSGRNAGDAQLVCVNWNTGAVGWSEGGLGRSSVTLVDDHLLILGEYGDLVLARASPEKYEEVSRVRPLDAASGSELLAPPCWAAPVIARGLVFVRGTGRVVCLDLMPAR
;
A
#
# COMPACT_ATOMS: atom_id res chain seq x y z
N MET A 1 -70.75 -31.74 52.69
CA MET A 1 -69.62 -32.51 52.30
C MET A 1 -68.81 -31.69 51.31
N VAL A 2 -67.76 -31.05 51.80
CA VAL A 2 -66.86 -30.25 50.94
C VAL A 2 -65.54 -31.00 50.89
N ARG A 3 -65.14 -31.38 49.71
CA ARG A 3 -63.83 -32.01 49.48
C ARG A 3 -62.78 -30.94 49.17
N SER A 4 -61.79 -30.77 50.08
CA SER A 4 -60.59 -29.96 49.82
C SER A 4 -59.61 -30.72 48.99
N THR A 5 -59.21 -30.14 47.87
CA THR A 5 -58.15 -30.62 47.04
C THR A 5 -56.87 -29.86 47.35
N ALA A 6 -55.89 -30.52 47.92
CA ALA A 6 -54.56 -29.96 48.17
C ALA A 6 -53.72 -29.97 46.87
N ILE A 7 -53.21 -28.79 46.46
CA ILE A 7 -52.29 -28.64 45.33
C ILE A 7 -50.88 -28.63 45.87
N LEU A 8 -50.09 -29.62 45.47
CA LEU A 8 -48.68 -29.75 45.84
C LEU A 8 -47.84 -28.94 44.83
N PHE A 9 -47.22 -27.88 45.29
CA PHE A 9 -46.22 -27.13 44.50
C PHE A 9 -44.84 -27.82 44.60
N VAL A 10 -44.32 -28.36 43.50
CA VAL A 10 -42.94 -28.83 43.40
C VAL A 10 -42.09 -27.67 42.91
N VAL A 11 -41.20 -27.16 43.78
CA VAL A 11 -40.20 -26.14 43.44
C VAL A 11 -38.98 -26.88 42.85
N VAL A 12 -38.76 -26.74 41.57
CA VAL A 12 -37.54 -27.21 40.89
C VAL A 12 -36.48 -26.12 41.01
N VAL A 13 -35.47 -26.31 41.85
CA VAL A 13 -34.31 -25.44 41.93
C VAL A 13 -33.33 -25.88 40.86
N ALA A 14 -33.21 -25.08 39.76
CA ALA A 14 -32.20 -25.25 38.77
C ALA A 14 -30.85 -24.70 39.27
N LEU A 15 -29.90 -25.59 39.53
CA LEU A 15 -28.52 -25.24 39.79
C LEU A 15 -27.86 -24.73 38.47
N VAL A 16 -27.70 -23.44 38.34
CA VAL A 16 -26.90 -22.82 37.28
C VAL A 16 -25.44 -22.96 37.67
N THR A 17 -24.76 -23.95 37.09
CA THR A 17 -23.28 -24.06 37.15
C THR A 17 -22.69 -23.03 36.24
N SER A 18 -22.11 -21.95 36.78
CA SER A 18 -21.29 -20.99 36.02
C SER A 18 -19.97 -21.67 35.63
N SER A 19 -19.86 -22.11 34.38
CA SER A 19 -18.58 -22.47 33.83
C SER A 19 -17.77 -21.20 33.56
N SER A 20 -16.67 -21.01 34.27
CA SER A 20 -15.67 -19.99 33.94
C SER A 20 -15.15 -20.27 32.51
N PRO A 21 -15.01 -19.23 31.64
CA PRO A 21 -14.41 -19.43 30.34
C PRO A 21 -12.98 -19.92 30.53
N ALA A 22 -12.61 -20.97 29.78
CA ALA A 22 -11.23 -21.44 29.75
C ALA A 22 -10.28 -20.28 29.36
N PRO A 23 -9.07 -20.20 29.93
CA PRO A 23 -8.09 -19.20 29.52
C PRO A 23 -7.87 -19.30 28.01
N ALA A 24 -7.84 -18.16 27.32
CA ALA A 24 -7.53 -18.11 25.90
C ALA A 24 -6.17 -18.80 25.67
N ALA A 25 -6.16 -19.79 24.77
CA ALA A 25 -4.92 -20.48 24.42
C ALA A 25 -3.90 -19.45 23.90
N GLU A 26 -2.67 -19.53 24.36
CA GLU A 26 -1.59 -18.70 23.82
C GLU A 26 -1.55 -18.85 22.28
N PRO A 27 -1.40 -17.73 21.52
CA PRO A 27 -1.33 -17.82 20.07
C PRO A 27 -0.15 -18.68 19.68
N ALA A 28 -0.39 -19.73 18.89
CA ALA A 28 0.67 -20.59 18.40
C ALA A 28 1.69 -19.75 17.60
N PRO A 29 3.00 -20.08 17.68
CA PRO A 29 4.04 -19.37 16.93
C PRO A 29 3.73 -19.42 15.43
N ALA A 30 4.03 -18.32 14.71
CA ALA A 30 3.90 -18.29 13.25
C ALA A 30 4.85 -19.32 12.62
N ALA A 31 4.46 -19.88 11.46
CA ALA A 31 5.35 -20.72 10.68
C ALA A 31 6.63 -19.97 10.32
N ASP A 32 7.76 -20.65 10.36
CA ASP A 32 9.05 -20.08 10.01
C ASP A 32 9.24 -20.14 8.49
N LEU A 33 9.00 -19.02 7.82
CA LEU A 33 9.28 -18.87 6.38
C LEU A 33 10.77 -18.75 6.07
N SER A 34 11.67 -18.68 7.08
CA SER A 34 13.12 -18.49 6.86
C SER A 34 13.78 -19.61 6.07
N THR A 35 13.14 -20.80 6.02
CA THR A 35 13.59 -21.95 5.23
C THR A 35 13.25 -21.87 3.75
N ARG A 36 12.38 -20.92 3.35
CA ARG A 36 12.02 -20.66 1.95
C ARG A 36 12.92 -19.58 1.36
N GLU A 37 13.26 -19.72 0.09
CA GLU A 37 14.02 -18.70 -0.63
C GLU A 37 13.23 -17.40 -0.78
N GLY A 38 13.94 -16.28 -0.98
CA GLY A 38 13.36 -14.96 -1.13
C GLY A 38 13.35 -14.15 0.17
N GLU A 39 12.69 -13.03 0.11
CA GLU A 39 12.65 -11.99 1.14
C GLU A 39 11.23 -11.77 1.67
N ASP A 40 11.12 -11.12 2.81
CA ASP A 40 9.85 -10.63 3.34
C ASP A 40 9.39 -9.40 2.54
N TRP A 41 8.09 -9.11 2.58
CA TRP A 41 7.49 -7.94 1.93
C TRP A 41 6.75 -7.09 2.95
N GLY A 42 7.51 -6.52 3.88
CA GLY A 42 6.97 -5.77 5.02
C GLY A 42 6.63 -4.31 4.73
N THR A 43 6.97 -3.78 3.56
CA THR A 43 6.82 -2.36 3.20
C THR A 43 6.11 -2.19 1.86
N PHE A 44 5.62 -0.97 1.59
CA PHE A 44 5.02 -0.65 0.30
C PHE A 44 6.06 -0.81 -0.83
N LEU A 45 5.68 -1.51 -1.89
CA LEU A 45 6.55 -1.90 -3.02
C LEU A 45 7.75 -2.78 -2.62
N GLY A 46 7.66 -3.50 -1.49
CA GLY A 46 8.65 -4.47 -1.05
C GLY A 46 9.86 -3.87 -0.35
N PRO A 47 10.83 -4.71 0.02
CA PRO A 47 11.98 -4.32 0.84
C PRO A 47 12.87 -3.28 0.17
N SER A 48 12.93 -3.28 -1.16
CA SER A 48 13.68 -2.28 -1.96
C SER A 48 12.87 -1.00 -2.24
N GLY A 49 11.54 -1.00 -2.00
CA GLY A 49 10.64 0.09 -2.37
C GLY A 49 10.46 0.28 -3.88
N THR A 50 10.80 -0.72 -4.70
CA THR A 50 10.80 -0.63 -6.17
C THR A 50 9.75 -1.48 -6.87
N GLY A 51 8.96 -2.25 -6.12
CA GLY A 51 8.02 -3.23 -6.70
C GLY A 51 8.71 -4.45 -7.31
N SER A 52 9.96 -4.72 -6.89
CA SER A 52 10.76 -5.85 -7.40
C SER A 52 11.09 -6.82 -6.27
N SER A 53 11.01 -8.12 -6.56
CA SER A 53 11.42 -9.21 -5.67
C SER A 53 12.75 -9.79 -6.14
N SER A 54 13.60 -10.16 -5.19
CA SER A 54 14.84 -10.89 -5.43
C SER A 54 14.64 -12.40 -5.65
N LEU A 55 13.40 -12.89 -5.53
CA LEU A 55 13.04 -14.28 -5.72
C LEU A 55 13.36 -14.74 -7.15
N VAL A 56 13.93 -15.94 -7.27
CA VAL A 56 14.22 -16.61 -8.53
C VAL A 56 13.69 -18.06 -8.53
N GLY A 57 13.58 -18.65 -9.72
CA GLY A 57 13.16 -20.06 -9.85
C GLY A 57 11.65 -20.25 -9.64
N ILE A 58 10.83 -19.25 -9.96
CA ILE A 58 9.38 -19.40 -9.93
C ILE A 58 8.89 -20.37 -11.01
N ALA A 59 7.73 -20.98 -10.79
CA ALA A 59 7.08 -21.79 -11.83
C ALA A 59 6.75 -20.94 -13.05
N SER A 60 7.27 -21.30 -14.23
CA SER A 60 7.06 -20.58 -15.49
C SER A 60 7.26 -21.52 -16.69
N PRO A 61 6.26 -21.76 -17.56
CA PRO A 61 4.85 -21.31 -17.41
C PRO A 61 4.12 -22.01 -16.25
N TRP A 62 2.97 -21.46 -15.86
CA TRP A 62 2.08 -22.13 -14.93
C TRP A 62 1.30 -23.25 -15.62
N GLU A 63 0.89 -24.24 -14.86
CA GLU A 63 -0.15 -25.21 -15.27
C GLU A 63 -1.46 -24.48 -15.59
N ALA A 64 -2.36 -25.13 -16.30
CA ALA A 64 -3.65 -24.54 -16.68
C ALA A 64 -4.52 -24.08 -15.49
N SER A 65 -4.31 -24.70 -14.31
CA SER A 65 -4.96 -24.30 -13.06
C SER A 65 -4.34 -23.06 -12.40
N GLY A 66 -3.21 -22.59 -12.93
CA GLY A 66 -2.40 -21.52 -12.32
C GLY A 66 -1.59 -21.97 -11.09
N PRO A 67 -1.00 -21.01 -10.36
CA PRO A 67 -0.31 -21.28 -9.11
C PRO A 67 -1.27 -21.88 -8.07
N ARG A 68 -0.78 -22.83 -7.28
CA ARG A 68 -1.57 -23.48 -6.22
C ARG A 68 -2.11 -22.46 -5.22
N VAL A 69 -3.42 -22.44 -5.00
CA VAL A 69 -4.02 -21.68 -3.90
C VAL A 69 -3.63 -22.35 -2.58
N VAL A 70 -2.92 -21.60 -1.72
CA VAL A 70 -2.49 -22.07 -0.41
C VAL A 70 -3.61 -21.86 0.60
N TRP A 71 -4.12 -20.63 0.65
CA TRP A 71 -5.27 -20.27 1.48
C TRP A 71 -5.95 -19.02 0.93
N GLN A 72 -7.16 -18.77 1.43
CA GLN A 72 -7.93 -17.57 1.17
C GLN A 72 -8.59 -17.08 2.47
N ALA A 73 -8.79 -15.77 2.58
CA ALA A 73 -9.45 -15.17 3.73
C ALA A 73 -10.40 -14.05 3.33
N ALA A 74 -11.53 -13.96 4.00
CA ALA A 74 -12.42 -12.82 3.85
C ALA A 74 -11.74 -11.55 4.38
N ILE A 75 -11.93 -10.42 3.66
CA ILE A 75 -11.43 -9.10 4.04
C ILE A 75 -12.56 -8.09 3.86
N GLY A 76 -12.58 -7.06 4.72
CA GLY A 76 -13.54 -5.96 4.62
C GLY A 76 -13.13 -4.91 3.60
N GLU A 77 -13.72 -3.72 3.73
CA GLU A 77 -13.44 -2.56 2.89
C GLU A 77 -11.96 -2.16 2.94
N GLY A 78 -11.49 -1.56 1.85
CA GLY A 78 -10.13 -1.05 1.66
C GLY A 78 -9.43 -1.60 0.44
N TYR A 79 -8.34 -0.93 0.04
CA TYR A 79 -7.60 -1.23 -1.18
C TYR A 79 -6.12 -1.50 -0.95
N CYS A 80 -5.65 -1.52 0.30
CA CYS A 80 -4.24 -1.79 0.59
C CYS A 80 -3.90 -3.28 0.45
N ALA A 81 -2.70 -3.56 -0.02
CA ALA A 81 -2.12 -4.90 0.00
C ALA A 81 -1.78 -5.32 1.44
N PRO A 82 -1.68 -6.62 1.74
CA PRO A 82 -1.10 -7.07 3.00
C PRO A 82 0.39 -6.75 3.10
N ALA A 83 0.92 -6.59 4.31
CA ALA A 83 2.34 -6.67 4.57
C ALA A 83 2.68 -8.09 5.04
N VAL A 84 3.85 -8.61 4.65
CA VAL A 84 4.27 -9.97 5.02
C VAL A 84 5.67 -9.93 5.57
N ALA A 85 5.84 -10.34 6.84
CA ALA A 85 7.14 -10.41 7.48
C ALA A 85 7.13 -11.35 8.70
N GLY A 86 8.25 -11.99 8.97
CA GLY A 86 8.43 -12.85 10.14
C GLY A 86 7.41 -14.00 10.21
N GLY A 87 7.06 -14.59 9.07
CA GLY A 87 6.09 -15.68 8.98
C GLY A 87 4.63 -15.25 9.16
N ARG A 88 4.34 -13.94 9.16
CA ARG A 88 3.00 -13.37 9.32
C ARG A 88 2.59 -12.57 8.11
N ALA A 89 1.30 -12.62 7.75
CA ALA A 89 0.65 -11.69 6.85
C ALA A 89 -0.29 -10.78 7.66
N PHE A 90 -0.15 -9.47 7.48
CA PHE A 90 -0.92 -8.44 8.18
C PHE A 90 -1.97 -7.89 7.24
N LEU A 91 -3.24 -8.14 7.58
CA LEU A 91 -4.41 -7.75 6.80
C LEU A 91 -5.06 -6.54 7.47
N PHE A 92 -5.17 -5.44 6.74
CA PHE A 92 -5.76 -4.20 7.24
C PHE A 92 -7.02 -3.87 6.44
N ASP A 93 -8.16 -3.77 7.12
CA ASP A 93 -9.46 -3.56 6.52
C ASP A 93 -10.41 -2.75 7.42
N ARG A 94 -11.59 -2.44 6.90
CA ARG A 94 -12.69 -1.86 7.66
C ARG A 94 -13.92 -2.76 7.58
N VAL A 95 -14.55 -2.97 8.72
CA VAL A 95 -15.85 -3.66 8.83
C VAL A 95 -16.81 -2.76 9.61
N GLY A 96 -17.84 -2.27 8.94
CA GLY A 96 -18.72 -1.27 9.51
C GLY A 96 -17.96 0.00 9.92
N ASN A 97 -18.02 0.40 11.18
CA ASN A 97 -17.31 1.56 11.71
C ASN A 97 -15.99 1.20 12.43
N ARG A 98 -15.45 0.02 12.17
CA ARG A 98 -14.24 -0.45 12.85
C ARG A 98 -13.12 -0.73 11.84
N LEU A 99 -11.99 -0.05 11.97
CA LEU A 99 -10.73 -0.47 11.34
C LEU A 99 -10.21 -1.70 12.08
N ARG A 100 -9.83 -2.70 11.30
CA ARG A 100 -9.40 -3.99 11.80
C ARG A 100 -8.04 -4.36 11.22
N LEU A 101 -7.12 -4.75 12.07
CA LEU A 101 -5.80 -5.25 11.74
C LEU A 101 -5.68 -6.68 12.24
N ARG A 102 -5.40 -7.61 11.34
CA ARG A 102 -5.27 -9.03 11.66
C ARG A 102 -3.89 -9.53 11.28
N ALA A 103 -3.27 -10.28 12.15
CA ALA A 103 -2.14 -11.13 11.76
C ALA A 103 -2.63 -12.55 11.55
N VAL A 104 -2.22 -13.11 10.44
CA VAL A 104 -2.41 -14.53 10.13
C VAL A 104 -1.05 -15.15 9.83
N GLU A 105 -0.91 -16.46 10.04
CA GLU A 105 0.25 -17.21 9.62
C GLU A 105 0.34 -17.18 8.09
N ALA A 106 1.48 -16.73 7.56
CA ALA A 106 1.60 -16.47 6.13
C ALA A 106 1.46 -17.72 5.25
N GLU A 107 1.88 -18.88 5.73
CA GLU A 107 1.81 -20.15 4.99
C GLU A 107 0.45 -20.86 5.07
N THR A 108 -0.34 -20.61 6.10
CA THR A 108 -1.58 -21.38 6.33
C THR A 108 -2.83 -20.54 6.38
N GLY A 109 -2.69 -19.21 6.54
CA GLY A 109 -3.82 -18.29 6.78
C GLY A 109 -4.42 -18.42 8.19
N ARG A 110 -3.83 -19.24 9.08
CA ARG A 110 -4.33 -19.43 10.45
C ARG A 110 -4.27 -18.12 11.22
N PRO A 111 -5.40 -17.68 11.84
CA PRO A 111 -5.42 -16.48 12.65
C PRO A 111 -4.43 -16.56 13.84
N LEU A 112 -3.68 -15.48 14.05
CA LEU A 112 -2.76 -15.32 15.18
C LEU A 112 -3.31 -14.34 16.21
N TRP A 113 -3.66 -13.15 15.77
CA TRP A 113 -4.31 -12.12 16.59
C TRP A 113 -5.11 -11.13 15.72
N GLU A 114 -6.01 -10.42 16.37
CA GLU A 114 -6.77 -9.31 15.79
C GLU A 114 -6.74 -8.12 16.73
N ALA A 115 -6.50 -6.93 16.18
CA ALA A 115 -6.61 -5.65 16.84
C ALA A 115 -7.48 -4.71 16.01
N GLY A 116 -7.92 -3.60 16.59
CA GLY A 116 -8.67 -2.63 15.83
C GLY A 116 -9.21 -1.52 16.72
N ARG A 117 -9.78 -0.50 16.06
CA ARG A 117 -10.41 0.65 16.71
C ARG A 117 -11.60 1.15 15.91
N ASP A 118 -12.44 1.92 16.55
CA ASP A 118 -13.52 2.62 15.87
C ASP A 118 -12.94 3.76 14.98
N VAL A 119 -13.59 4.01 13.86
CA VAL A 119 -13.23 5.04 12.91
C VAL A 119 -14.45 5.84 12.49
N VAL A 120 -14.30 7.16 12.51
CA VAL A 120 -15.29 8.09 11.95
C VAL A 120 -14.68 8.68 10.69
N TYR A 121 -15.00 8.06 9.56
CA TYR A 121 -14.54 8.49 8.25
C TYR A 121 -15.60 8.14 7.20
N THR A 122 -15.83 9.06 6.27
CA THR A 122 -16.71 8.85 5.12
C THR A 122 -15.96 9.26 3.85
N ASP A 123 -15.93 8.36 2.87
CA ASP A 123 -15.41 8.66 1.54
C ASP A 123 -16.37 9.62 0.83
N SER A 124 -15.85 10.76 0.35
CA SER A 124 -16.67 11.82 -0.25
C SER A 124 -17.09 11.53 -1.69
N PHE A 125 -16.51 10.48 -2.32
CA PHE A 125 -16.72 10.17 -3.74
C PHE A 125 -17.40 8.82 -3.98
N GLY A 126 -17.88 8.16 -2.93
CA GLY A 126 -18.67 6.93 -3.04
C GLY A 126 -17.83 5.66 -3.22
N TYR A 127 -16.54 5.71 -2.98
CA TYR A 127 -15.71 4.50 -2.80
C TYR A 127 -15.88 3.96 -1.38
N ASP A 128 -15.31 2.79 -1.10
CA ASP A 128 -15.38 2.28 0.26
C ASP A 128 -14.54 3.10 1.25
N GLY A 129 -14.89 3.05 2.54
CA GLY A 129 -14.26 3.80 3.61
C GLY A 129 -13.07 3.11 4.26
N GLY A 130 -12.57 2.03 3.69
CA GLY A 130 -11.47 1.26 4.25
C GLY A 130 -10.08 1.84 3.96
N PRO A 131 -9.04 1.26 4.56
CA PRO A 131 -7.68 1.76 4.44
C PRO A 131 -7.12 1.57 3.02
N ARG A 132 -6.36 2.56 2.58
CA ARG A 132 -5.59 2.54 1.32
C ARG A 132 -4.10 2.37 1.58
N ALA A 133 -3.62 2.88 2.71
CA ALA A 133 -2.23 2.75 3.14
C ALA A 133 -1.92 1.30 3.56
N GLN A 134 -0.91 0.69 2.94
CA GLN A 134 -0.42 -0.62 3.32
C GLN A 134 0.19 -0.57 4.72
N PRO A 135 -0.04 -1.56 5.59
CA PRO A 135 0.72 -1.73 6.83
C PRO A 135 2.22 -1.84 6.55
N VAL A 136 3.04 -1.34 7.47
CA VAL A 136 4.50 -1.38 7.35
C VAL A 136 5.11 -2.06 8.55
N VAL A 137 5.97 -3.04 8.29
CA VAL A 137 6.72 -3.77 9.32
C VAL A 137 8.15 -3.23 9.40
N ALA A 138 8.60 -2.94 10.61
CA ALA A 138 9.96 -2.53 10.90
C ALA A 138 10.46 -3.21 12.18
N GLY A 139 11.22 -4.30 12.03
CA GLY A 139 11.64 -5.13 13.14
C GLY A 139 10.47 -5.73 13.91
N ASP A 140 10.33 -5.37 15.17
CA ASP A 140 9.24 -5.80 16.06
C ASP A 140 8.03 -4.86 16.06
N ARG A 141 8.01 -3.87 15.17
CA ARG A 141 6.98 -2.83 15.04
C ARG A 141 6.11 -3.04 13.80
N LEU A 142 4.84 -2.78 13.94
CA LEU A 142 3.85 -2.77 12.87
C LEU A 142 3.15 -1.42 12.85
N LEU A 143 3.27 -0.70 11.75
CA LEU A 143 2.72 0.64 11.56
C LEU A 143 1.49 0.56 10.66
N THR A 144 0.43 1.29 11.03
CA THR A 144 -0.75 1.52 10.19
C THR A 144 -1.10 2.99 10.15
N PHE A 145 -1.56 3.47 8.99
CA PHE A 145 -2.02 4.84 8.83
C PHE A 145 -3.46 4.79 8.32
N GLY A 146 -4.41 5.07 9.19
CA GLY A 146 -5.85 4.97 8.89
C GLY A 146 -6.33 6.08 7.96
N PRO A 147 -7.47 5.89 7.25
CA PRO A 147 -8.03 6.90 6.33
C PRO A 147 -8.39 8.21 7.04
N ASP A 148 -8.61 8.17 8.34
CA ASP A 148 -8.88 9.31 9.24
C ASP A 148 -7.62 10.06 9.69
N GLY A 149 -6.43 9.61 9.28
CA GLY A 149 -5.16 10.24 9.63
C GLY A 149 -4.59 9.85 11.00
N ARG A 150 -5.05 8.75 11.58
CA ARG A 150 -4.43 8.19 12.78
C ARG A 150 -3.31 7.22 12.41
N LEU A 151 -2.10 7.56 12.84
CA LEU A 151 -0.91 6.73 12.74
C LEU A 151 -0.78 5.90 14.02
N GLU A 152 -0.72 4.58 13.89
CA GLU A 152 -0.55 3.67 15.02
C GLU A 152 0.72 2.83 14.84
N CYS A 153 1.43 2.60 15.95
CA CYS A 153 2.51 1.63 16.06
C CYS A 153 2.10 0.54 17.05
N ARG A 154 2.20 -0.70 16.62
CA ARG A 154 1.82 -1.87 17.40
C ARG A 154 2.96 -2.88 17.49
N ALA A 155 2.95 -3.70 18.52
CA ALA A 155 3.86 -4.85 18.59
C ALA A 155 3.44 -5.90 17.54
N ILE A 156 4.41 -6.39 16.78
CA ILE A 156 4.16 -7.38 15.72
C ILE A 156 3.67 -8.73 16.27
N ILE A 157 4.04 -9.04 17.52
CA ILE A 157 3.81 -10.37 18.09
C ILE A 157 2.34 -10.61 18.48
N ASP A 158 1.68 -9.60 19.04
CA ASP A 158 0.34 -9.69 19.62
C ASP A 158 -0.64 -8.57 19.21
N GLY A 159 -0.16 -7.59 18.40
CA GLY A 159 -0.96 -6.44 17.99
C GLY A 159 -1.17 -5.38 19.08
N GLY A 160 -0.50 -5.49 20.23
CA GLY A 160 -0.58 -4.51 21.31
C GLY A 160 -0.19 -3.12 20.86
N LEU A 161 -1.03 -2.10 21.19
CA LEU A 161 -0.75 -0.70 20.85
C LEU A 161 0.43 -0.20 21.69
N LEU A 162 1.44 0.34 21.01
CA LEU A 162 2.64 0.91 21.64
C LEU A 162 2.54 2.43 21.74
N TRP A 163 2.13 3.07 20.65
CA TRP A 163 1.83 4.50 20.59
C TRP A 163 0.91 4.80 19.40
N GLU A 164 0.25 5.94 19.45
CA GLU A 164 -0.56 6.47 18.37
C GLU A 164 -0.44 7.99 18.27
N VAL A 165 -0.63 8.52 17.05
CA VAL A 165 -0.70 9.95 16.76
C VAL A 165 -1.93 10.22 15.90
N ASP A 166 -2.82 11.07 16.38
CA ASP A 166 -3.91 11.63 15.57
C ASP A 166 -3.36 12.82 14.76
N SER A 167 -2.80 12.53 13.58
CA SER A 167 -2.18 13.56 12.76
C SER A 167 -3.21 14.54 12.20
N SER A 168 -4.43 14.07 11.92
CA SER A 168 -5.49 14.95 11.42
C SER A 168 -5.88 15.99 12.43
N ALA A 169 -6.09 15.61 13.70
CA ALA A 169 -6.40 16.56 14.75
C ALA A 169 -5.20 17.44 15.13
N THR A 170 -4.01 16.83 15.27
CA THR A 170 -2.80 17.54 15.72
C THR A 170 -2.35 18.63 14.74
N TYR A 171 -2.49 18.39 13.43
CA TYR A 171 -2.00 19.30 12.39
C TYR A 171 -3.13 19.97 11.60
N HIS A 172 -4.40 19.82 12.02
CA HIS A 172 -5.58 20.36 11.36
C HIS A 172 -5.63 20.01 9.87
N VAL A 173 -5.51 18.72 9.57
CA VAL A 173 -5.51 18.22 8.19
C VAL A 173 -6.89 18.41 7.57
N VAL A 174 -6.96 19.09 6.43
CA VAL A 174 -8.15 19.10 5.60
C VAL A 174 -8.22 17.76 4.86
N GLN A 175 -9.31 17.04 5.06
CA GLN A 175 -9.50 15.73 4.44
C GLN A 175 -9.35 15.83 2.91
N ASN A 176 -8.42 15.08 2.35
CA ASN A 176 -8.31 14.88 0.92
C ASN A 176 -9.44 13.94 0.43
N PHE A 177 -9.64 13.82 -0.88
CA PHE A 177 -10.77 13.11 -1.52
C PHE A 177 -11.06 11.74 -0.92
N PHE A 178 -10.02 10.95 -0.65
CA PHE A 178 -10.11 9.56 -0.20
C PHE A 178 -9.50 9.36 1.20
N GLY A 179 -9.38 10.41 2.01
CA GLY A 179 -8.69 10.38 3.30
C GLY A 179 -7.19 10.17 3.13
N VAL A 180 -6.55 9.53 4.10
CA VAL A 180 -5.14 9.18 4.02
C VAL A 180 -4.98 7.90 3.20
N GLY A 181 -4.06 7.92 2.22
CA GLY A 181 -3.77 6.76 1.36
C GLY A 181 -2.28 6.47 1.19
N THR A 182 -1.42 7.31 1.78
CA THR A 182 0.03 7.12 1.76
C THR A 182 0.48 6.18 2.88
N ALA A 183 1.36 5.22 2.58
CA ALA A 183 1.95 4.36 3.60
C ALA A 183 3.10 5.08 4.33
N PRO A 184 3.36 4.76 5.61
CA PRO A 184 4.53 5.26 6.30
C PRO A 184 5.83 4.80 5.63
N LEU A 185 6.84 5.68 5.58
CA LEU A 185 8.21 5.34 5.21
C LEU A 185 9.04 5.20 6.49
N VAL A 186 9.67 4.04 6.69
CA VAL A 186 10.60 3.83 7.81
C VAL A 186 12.02 4.08 7.33
N VAL A 187 12.75 4.92 8.04
CA VAL A 187 14.12 5.33 7.68
C VAL A 187 15.03 5.21 8.89
N GLY A 188 16.10 4.48 8.74
CA GLY A 188 17.11 4.36 9.80
C GLY A 188 17.73 2.96 9.89
N PRO A 189 18.64 2.79 10.86
CA PRO A 189 19.05 3.77 11.88
C PRO A 189 19.78 4.97 11.27
N LEU A 190 19.49 6.17 11.81
CA LEU A 190 20.06 7.45 11.42
C LEU A 190 20.62 8.18 12.63
N ARG A 191 21.70 8.93 12.43
CA ARG A 191 22.18 9.85 13.46
C ARG A 191 21.36 11.15 13.44
N VAL A 192 20.55 11.36 14.49
CA VAL A 192 19.73 12.56 14.70
C VAL A 192 20.28 13.30 15.93
N GLY A 193 20.99 14.38 15.69
CA GLY A 193 21.77 15.04 16.76
C GLY A 193 22.87 14.12 17.33
N ALA A 194 22.81 13.82 18.61
CA ALA A 194 23.75 12.94 19.29
C ALA A 194 23.32 11.46 19.35
N GLU A 195 22.09 11.15 18.98
CA GLU A 195 21.48 9.84 19.14
C GLU A 195 21.30 9.12 17.79
N GLU A 196 21.26 7.80 17.85
CA GLU A 196 20.87 6.96 16.73
C GLU A 196 19.36 6.66 16.84
N ARG A 197 18.61 6.98 15.77
CA ARG A 197 17.15 6.83 15.74
C ARG A 197 16.69 6.18 14.45
N THR A 198 15.56 5.49 14.53
CA THR A 198 14.77 5.07 13.37
C THR A 198 13.53 5.93 13.32
N LEU A 199 13.24 6.51 12.16
CA LEU A 199 12.15 7.45 11.97
C LEU A 199 11.03 6.85 11.14
N VAL A 200 9.81 7.23 11.47
CA VAL A 200 8.58 6.99 10.68
C VAL A 200 8.19 8.31 10.01
N VAL A 201 8.33 8.37 8.70
CA VAL A 201 8.04 9.58 7.92
C VAL A 201 6.71 9.40 7.20
N VAL A 202 5.79 10.35 7.38
CA VAL A 202 4.47 10.34 6.75
C VAL A 202 4.14 11.68 6.10
N GLN A 203 3.36 11.64 5.04
CA GLN A 203 2.72 12.84 4.50
C GLN A 203 1.51 13.18 5.37
N VAL A 204 1.54 14.33 6.02
CA VAL A 204 0.46 14.84 6.88
C VAL A 204 -0.34 15.93 6.16
N GLY A 205 0.32 16.94 5.63
CA GLY A 205 -0.33 18.01 4.88
C GLY A 205 -1.22 18.90 5.73
N GLY A 206 -0.76 19.24 6.94
CA GLY A 206 -1.50 20.05 7.88
C GLY A 206 -1.76 21.48 7.40
N SER A 207 -2.77 22.12 7.96
CA SER A 207 -3.23 23.47 7.62
C SER A 207 -3.62 24.27 8.86
N ARG A 208 -4.24 25.44 8.67
CA ARG A 208 -4.84 26.18 9.78
C ARG A 208 -6.12 25.52 10.26
N GLU A 209 -6.42 25.60 11.52
CA GLU A 209 -7.71 25.22 12.07
C GLU A 209 -8.86 25.92 11.31
N GLY A 210 -9.89 25.15 10.96
CA GLY A 210 -11.03 25.66 10.22
C GLY A 210 -10.78 25.97 8.75
N ALA A 211 -9.66 25.51 8.16
CA ALA A 211 -9.32 25.76 6.76
C ALA A 211 -10.14 24.95 5.72
N ASN A 212 -11.16 24.19 6.17
CA ASN A 212 -11.98 23.38 5.28
C ASN A 212 -12.67 24.25 4.21
N PRO A 213 -12.48 23.97 2.91
CA PRO A 213 -13.16 24.68 1.85
C PRO A 213 -14.65 24.32 1.82
N ALA A 214 -15.47 25.20 1.25
CA ALA A 214 -16.92 24.97 1.12
C ALA A 214 -17.24 23.76 0.21
N ALA A 215 -16.34 23.42 -0.71
CA ALA A 215 -16.45 22.27 -1.60
C ALA A 215 -15.19 21.41 -1.49
N PRO A 216 -15.31 20.07 -1.31
CA PRO A 216 -14.16 19.18 -1.06
C PRO A 216 -13.09 19.21 -2.16
N GLU A 217 -13.48 19.46 -3.42
CA GLU A 217 -12.55 19.57 -4.54
C GLU A 217 -11.68 20.83 -4.52
N ARG A 218 -12.05 21.84 -3.72
CA ARG A 218 -11.35 23.11 -3.65
C ARG A 218 -10.15 23.11 -2.69
N LEU A 219 -9.44 22.00 -2.64
CA LEU A 219 -8.16 21.91 -1.91
C LEU A 219 -7.09 22.87 -2.45
N ASP A 220 -7.28 23.41 -3.65
CA ASP A 220 -6.45 24.48 -4.21
C ASP A 220 -6.51 25.78 -3.39
N LEU A 221 -7.58 25.99 -2.62
CA LEU A 221 -7.75 27.15 -1.73
C LEU A 221 -7.12 26.94 -0.35
N VAL A 222 -6.75 25.71 0.01
CA VAL A 222 -6.18 25.37 1.31
C VAL A 222 -4.69 25.61 1.28
N LYS A 223 -4.21 26.39 2.24
CA LYS A 223 -2.77 26.64 2.42
C LYS A 223 -2.24 25.69 3.49
N GLY A 224 -1.30 24.83 3.08
CA GLY A 224 -0.57 24.03 4.02
C GLY A 224 0.35 24.84 4.93
N LEU A 225 0.64 24.30 6.07
CA LEU A 225 1.65 24.80 7.00
C LEU A 225 2.91 23.93 6.92
N ASP A 226 3.81 24.10 7.86
CA ASP A 226 5.13 23.45 7.91
C ASP A 226 5.11 21.93 8.22
N SER A 227 3.96 21.29 8.12
CA SER A 227 3.73 19.87 8.42
C SER A 227 3.31 19.05 7.19
N GLY A 228 3.81 19.40 6.01
CA GLY A 228 3.61 18.59 4.81
C GLY A 228 4.13 17.17 4.99
N LEU A 229 5.39 17.04 5.42
CA LEU A 229 6.03 15.82 5.90
C LEU A 229 6.31 15.94 7.39
N VAL A 230 6.08 14.87 8.13
CA VAL A 230 6.41 14.79 9.56
C VAL A 230 7.12 13.47 9.83
N ALA A 231 8.20 13.55 10.61
CA ALA A 231 8.92 12.38 11.09
C ALA A 231 8.67 12.17 12.58
N PHE A 232 8.39 10.94 12.93
CA PHE A 232 8.21 10.48 14.31
C PHE A 232 9.28 9.46 14.67
N ASP A 233 9.73 9.46 15.91
CA ASP A 233 10.58 8.41 16.45
C ASP A 233 9.81 7.09 16.54
N ILE A 234 10.33 6.01 15.96
CA ILE A 234 9.61 4.73 15.90
C ILE A 234 9.39 4.10 17.27
N GLY A 235 10.25 4.40 18.24
CA GLY A 235 10.16 3.85 19.59
C GLY A 235 9.07 4.50 20.43
N SER A 236 8.86 5.81 20.27
CA SER A 236 8.01 6.61 21.16
C SER A 236 6.82 7.29 20.48
N GLY A 237 6.82 7.43 19.15
CA GLY A 237 5.83 8.25 18.43
C GLY A 237 6.03 9.76 18.60
N ALA A 238 7.11 10.20 19.26
CA ALA A 238 7.41 11.62 19.42
C ALA A 238 7.82 12.24 18.08
N GLU A 239 7.31 13.44 17.79
CA GLU A 239 7.74 14.20 16.63
C GLU A 239 9.22 14.56 16.73
N VAL A 240 9.96 14.33 15.64
CA VAL A 240 11.41 14.61 15.54
C VAL A 240 11.65 15.85 14.67
N TRP A 241 11.00 15.90 13.51
CA TRP A 241 11.05 17.05 12.62
C TRP A 241 9.80 17.13 11.73
N ARG A 242 9.58 18.31 11.17
CA ARG A 242 8.59 18.56 10.11
C ARG A 242 9.23 19.33 8.98
N ALA A 243 8.68 19.15 7.79
CA ALA A 243 9.17 19.78 6.58
C ALA A 243 8.03 20.10 5.61
N THR A 244 8.26 21.15 4.81
CA THR A 244 7.43 21.61 3.72
C THR A 244 6.02 22.06 4.12
N ASN A 245 5.46 22.97 3.34
CA ASN A 245 4.11 23.52 3.50
C ASN A 245 3.13 22.95 2.47
N GLN A 246 3.44 21.79 1.88
CA GLN A 246 2.58 21.12 0.92
C GLN A 246 1.45 20.36 1.63
N LEU A 247 0.31 20.25 0.96
CA LEU A 247 -0.72 19.29 1.36
C LEU A 247 -0.27 17.88 0.98
N ALA A 248 -0.82 16.89 1.69
CA ALA A 248 -0.54 15.49 1.40
C ALA A 248 -1.12 15.05 0.05
N SER A 249 -0.45 14.09 -0.57
CA SER A 249 -0.94 13.29 -1.68
C SER A 249 -1.23 11.85 -1.23
N TYR A 250 -1.44 10.93 -2.17
CA TYR A 250 -1.56 9.49 -1.92
C TYR A 250 -0.27 8.73 -2.26
N SER A 251 0.69 9.43 -2.87
CA SER A 251 2.01 8.89 -3.20
C SER A 251 2.77 8.51 -1.94
N VAL A 252 3.43 7.37 -1.94
CA VAL A 252 4.28 6.97 -0.81
C VAL A 252 5.67 7.59 -1.00
N PRO A 253 6.24 8.25 0.02
CA PRO A 253 7.62 8.74 -0.02
C PRO A 253 8.60 7.59 -0.23
N VAL A 254 9.68 7.84 -0.94
CA VAL A 254 10.74 6.85 -1.18
C VAL A 254 12.06 7.31 -0.59
N LEU A 255 12.82 6.38 -0.05
CA LEU A 255 14.21 6.60 0.34
C LEU A 255 15.11 6.21 -0.83
N ALA A 256 15.93 7.13 -1.30
CA ALA A 256 16.85 6.91 -2.41
C ALA A 256 18.26 7.34 -2.04
N THR A 257 19.27 6.67 -2.60
CA THR A 257 20.67 7.11 -2.49
C THR A 257 21.01 7.91 -3.74
N ILE A 258 21.18 9.22 -3.58
CA ILE A 258 21.51 10.16 -4.66
C ILE A 258 22.81 10.87 -4.31
N GLY A 259 23.77 10.88 -5.23
CA GLY A 259 25.10 11.44 -4.97
C GLY A 259 25.81 10.81 -3.76
N GLY A 260 25.54 9.52 -3.48
CA GLY A 260 26.09 8.79 -2.34
C GLY A 260 25.45 9.12 -0.99
N ARG A 261 24.36 9.91 -0.95
CA ARG A 261 23.63 10.29 0.27
C ARG A 261 22.21 9.76 0.27
N PRO A 262 21.70 9.26 1.41
CA PRO A 262 20.28 8.92 1.53
C PRO A 262 19.44 10.21 1.53
N LEU A 263 18.39 10.24 0.71
CA LEU A 263 17.42 11.32 0.61
C LEU A 263 16.01 10.76 0.60
N ILE A 264 15.09 11.47 1.22
CA ILE A 264 13.65 11.20 1.08
C ILE A 264 13.12 12.02 -0.09
N LEU A 265 12.53 11.34 -1.05
CA LEU A 265 11.79 11.94 -2.16
C LEU A 265 10.30 11.74 -1.89
N ALA A 266 9.57 12.83 -1.76
CA ALA A 266 8.13 12.77 -1.53
C ALA A 266 7.40 13.60 -2.59
N TRP A 267 6.54 12.93 -3.37
CA TRP A 267 5.66 13.63 -4.29
C TRP A 267 4.39 14.02 -3.55
N MET A 268 4.39 15.27 -3.09
CA MET A 268 3.30 15.89 -2.36
C MET A 268 2.17 16.30 -3.34
N ARG A 269 1.13 16.98 -2.83
CA ARG A 269 0.01 17.38 -3.68
C ARG A 269 0.41 18.17 -4.93
N ASP A 270 1.34 19.11 -4.83
CA ASP A 270 1.70 19.99 -5.94
C ASP A 270 3.16 19.85 -6.41
N GLU A 271 4.04 19.30 -5.58
CA GLU A 271 5.48 19.29 -5.80
C GLU A 271 6.13 17.97 -5.39
N LEU A 272 7.14 17.54 -6.13
CA LEU A 272 8.14 16.62 -5.65
C LEU A 272 9.10 17.39 -4.75
N VAL A 273 9.40 16.88 -3.58
CA VAL A 273 10.38 17.47 -2.65
C VAL A 273 11.49 16.47 -2.34
N ALA A 274 12.72 16.97 -2.17
CA ALA A 274 13.86 16.22 -1.68
C ALA A 274 14.24 16.73 -0.28
N VAL A 275 14.33 15.83 0.70
CA VAL A 275 14.58 16.17 2.11
C VAL A 275 15.70 15.31 2.69
N GLU A 276 16.51 15.88 3.56
CA GLU A 276 17.49 15.15 4.38
C GLU A 276 16.76 14.31 5.44
N PRO A 277 16.97 12.98 5.50
CA PRO A 277 16.21 12.13 6.41
C PRO A 277 16.36 12.44 7.89
N ALA A 278 17.57 12.85 8.33
CA ALA A 278 17.86 13.07 9.74
C ALA A 278 17.28 14.38 10.31
N THR A 279 17.05 15.37 9.45
CA THR A 279 16.73 16.74 9.88
C THR A 279 15.43 17.29 9.31
N GLY A 280 14.90 16.66 8.26
CA GLY A 280 13.79 17.20 7.48
C GLY A 280 14.17 18.43 6.64
N LYS A 281 15.47 18.76 6.54
CA LYS A 281 15.91 19.90 5.74
C LYS A 281 15.52 19.72 4.28
N LEU A 282 14.71 20.65 3.78
CA LEU A 282 14.35 20.71 2.37
C LEU A 282 15.55 21.13 1.54
N LEU A 283 15.92 20.32 0.54
CA LEU A 283 16.99 20.62 -0.40
C LEU A 283 16.43 21.39 -1.60
N ASP A 284 15.42 20.81 -2.26
CA ASP A 284 14.78 21.42 -3.41
C ASP A 284 13.35 20.90 -3.61
N ARG A 285 12.62 21.54 -4.52
CA ARG A 285 11.27 21.21 -4.91
C ARG A 285 11.08 21.35 -6.42
N PHE A 286 10.28 20.45 -7.00
CA PHE A 286 9.94 20.47 -8.41
C PHE A 286 8.43 20.40 -8.56
N ARG A 287 7.81 21.46 -9.12
CA ARG A 287 6.36 21.52 -9.34
C ARG A 287 5.96 20.57 -10.47
N TRP A 288 5.11 19.60 -10.14
CA TRP A 288 4.51 18.69 -11.11
C TRP A 288 3.14 18.26 -10.63
N ARG A 289 2.12 18.76 -11.30
CA ARG A 289 0.71 18.47 -11.02
C ARG A 289 -0.16 18.87 -12.20
N SER A 290 -1.32 18.19 -12.35
CA SER A 290 -2.42 18.62 -13.22
C SER A 290 -3.09 19.90 -12.73
N ASP A 291 -3.61 20.68 -13.68
CA ASP A 291 -4.49 21.82 -13.41
C ASP A 291 -5.95 21.40 -13.14
N GLU A 292 -6.29 20.12 -13.30
CA GLU A 292 -7.62 19.59 -12.96
C GLU A 292 -7.81 19.58 -11.43
N LEU A 293 -8.91 20.19 -10.94
CA LEU A 293 -9.22 20.29 -9.51
C LEU A 293 -9.32 18.91 -8.82
N PHE A 294 -9.88 17.93 -9.54
CA PHE A 294 -10.04 16.55 -9.07
C PHE A 294 -8.82 15.65 -9.33
N SER A 295 -7.68 16.23 -9.71
CA SER A 295 -6.47 15.42 -9.92
C SER A 295 -5.96 14.84 -8.62
N VAL A 296 -5.47 13.61 -8.72
CA VAL A 296 -4.96 12.81 -7.61
C VAL A 296 -3.55 12.35 -7.92
N VAL A 297 -2.60 12.78 -7.11
CA VAL A 297 -1.22 12.27 -7.13
C VAL A 297 -1.19 11.01 -6.27
N ALA A 298 -0.99 9.84 -6.88
CA ALA A 298 -1.10 8.58 -6.15
C ALA A 298 -0.01 7.53 -6.48
N ALA A 299 0.53 7.54 -7.69
CA ALA A 299 1.72 6.73 -7.98
C ALA A 299 2.95 7.30 -7.25
N SER A 300 3.82 6.43 -6.79
CA SER A 300 5.05 6.84 -6.10
C SER A 300 6.16 7.20 -7.11
N PRO A 301 7.14 8.03 -6.72
CA PRO A 301 8.31 8.30 -7.54
C PRO A 301 9.06 7.01 -7.87
N VAL A 302 9.44 6.81 -9.13
CA VAL A 302 10.36 5.73 -9.53
C VAL A 302 11.75 6.34 -9.65
N VAL A 303 12.73 5.72 -8.99
CA VAL A 303 14.08 6.28 -8.89
C VAL A 303 15.10 5.34 -9.53
N SER A 304 16.03 5.93 -10.28
CA SER A 304 17.20 5.24 -10.83
C SER A 304 18.42 6.16 -10.83
N GLY A 305 19.42 5.83 -10.04
CA GLY A 305 20.58 6.71 -9.83
C GLY A 305 20.15 8.06 -9.23
N ASP A 306 20.46 9.14 -9.92
CA ASP A 306 20.07 10.51 -9.57
C ASP A 306 18.77 10.98 -10.23
N GLN A 307 18.12 10.11 -11.00
CA GLN A 307 16.92 10.44 -11.76
C GLN A 307 15.64 9.93 -11.10
N VAL A 308 14.58 10.70 -11.23
CA VAL A 308 13.25 10.44 -10.67
C VAL A 308 12.18 10.60 -11.75
N LEU A 309 11.41 9.55 -11.98
CA LEU A 309 10.26 9.57 -12.86
C LEU A 309 8.98 9.80 -12.07
N LEU A 310 8.20 10.78 -12.48
CA LEU A 310 6.83 11.02 -12.02
C LEU A 310 5.86 10.81 -13.18
N SER A 311 4.67 10.30 -12.90
CA SER A 311 3.64 10.12 -13.90
C SER A 311 2.25 10.21 -13.28
N GLU A 312 1.33 10.93 -13.95
CA GLU A 312 -0.08 11.00 -13.56
C GLU A 312 -1.02 11.02 -14.77
N CYS A 313 -2.25 10.55 -14.59
CA CYS A 313 -3.22 10.36 -15.67
C CYS A 313 -4.13 11.56 -15.94
N TYR A 314 -4.03 12.64 -15.17
CA TYR A 314 -4.94 13.80 -15.23
C TYR A 314 -4.49 14.90 -16.19
N GLY A 315 -3.58 14.60 -17.12
CA GLY A 315 -3.19 15.52 -18.18
C GLY A 315 -1.71 15.77 -18.36
N PRO A 316 -0.87 15.88 -17.32
CA PRO A 316 0.58 16.08 -17.46
C PRO A 316 1.30 14.92 -18.14
N GLY A 317 0.86 13.67 -17.90
CA GLY A 317 1.59 12.48 -18.35
C GLY A 317 2.78 12.18 -17.45
N SER A 318 3.99 12.06 -18.02
CA SER A 318 5.20 11.77 -17.27
C SER A 318 6.29 12.84 -17.41
N VAL A 319 7.12 12.96 -16.37
CA VAL A 319 8.33 13.77 -16.34
C VAL A 319 9.47 12.98 -15.71
N LEU A 320 10.65 13.07 -16.31
CA LEU A 320 11.91 12.61 -15.74
C LEU A 320 12.70 13.82 -15.29
N VAL A 321 13.09 13.85 -14.03
CA VAL A 321 13.94 14.87 -13.44
C VAL A 321 15.22 14.25 -12.90
N ALA A 322 16.31 14.97 -12.87
CA ALA A 322 17.54 14.62 -12.17
C ALA A 322 17.71 15.51 -10.94
N LEU A 323 18.22 14.96 -9.84
CA LEU A 323 18.62 15.73 -8.67
C LEU A 323 20.15 15.85 -8.65
N GLU A 324 20.66 16.98 -9.12
CA GLU A 324 22.09 17.27 -9.24
C GLU A 324 22.47 18.46 -8.37
N ASN A 325 23.50 18.33 -7.54
CA ASN A 325 23.93 19.39 -6.63
C ASN A 325 22.81 19.98 -5.78
N ASP A 326 21.96 19.11 -5.24
CA ASP A 326 20.78 19.44 -4.41
C ASP A 326 19.70 20.25 -5.15
N ALA A 327 19.67 20.25 -6.49
CA ALA A 327 18.67 20.94 -7.29
C ALA A 327 18.06 20.00 -8.33
N PHE A 328 16.73 20.05 -8.48
CA PHE A 328 16.01 19.31 -9.51
C PHE A 328 16.19 19.99 -10.87
N ARG A 329 16.51 19.19 -11.87
CA ARG A 329 16.60 19.59 -13.28
C ARG A 329 15.74 18.67 -14.14
N GLU A 330 14.88 19.26 -14.94
CA GLU A 330 14.10 18.49 -15.90
C GLU A 330 14.99 17.87 -16.98
N VAL A 331 14.84 16.58 -17.19
CA VAL A 331 15.52 15.81 -18.23
C VAL A 331 14.59 15.68 -19.45
N ARG A 332 13.34 15.26 -19.22
CA ARG A 332 12.30 15.18 -20.26
C ARG A 332 10.91 15.25 -19.67
N ARG A 333 9.93 15.62 -20.47
CA ARG A 333 8.50 15.52 -20.11
C ARG A 333 7.64 15.14 -21.33
N ASP A 334 6.49 14.56 -21.04
CA ASP A 334 5.42 14.43 -22.03
C ASP A 334 4.84 15.80 -22.37
N LYS A 335 4.36 15.97 -23.60
CA LYS A 335 3.70 17.23 -23.99
C LYS A 335 2.33 17.31 -23.32
N PRO A 336 2.05 18.37 -22.54
CA PRO A 336 0.74 18.58 -21.95
C PRO A 336 -0.38 18.61 -22.99
N GLY A 337 -1.58 18.13 -22.60
CA GLY A 337 -2.77 18.18 -23.45
C GLY A 337 -2.79 17.19 -24.62
N THR A 338 -1.74 16.38 -24.82
CA THR A 338 -1.66 15.42 -25.91
C THR A 338 -1.87 13.99 -25.42
N ARG A 339 -2.91 13.72 -24.61
CA ARG A 339 -3.18 12.42 -23.96
C ARG A 339 -2.93 11.19 -24.83
N PRO A 340 -3.30 11.13 -26.11
CA PRO A 340 -3.01 9.97 -26.96
C PRO A 340 -1.52 9.74 -27.24
N ARG A 341 -0.68 10.75 -27.05
CA ARG A 341 0.77 10.72 -27.33
C ARG A 341 1.62 10.68 -26.06
N GLN A 342 1.00 10.68 -24.89
CA GLN A 342 1.71 10.55 -23.62
C GLN A 342 2.06 9.07 -23.39
N ALA A 343 3.32 8.81 -23.09
CA ALA A 343 3.84 7.46 -22.97
C ALA A 343 3.32 6.78 -21.70
N LEU A 344 3.32 7.48 -20.58
CA LEU A 344 2.96 6.94 -19.28
C LEU A 344 2.00 7.89 -18.56
N LYS A 345 0.85 7.36 -18.16
CA LYS A 345 -0.25 8.07 -17.48
C LYS A 345 -0.72 7.21 -16.33
N THR A 346 0.11 7.06 -15.31
CA THR A 346 -0.22 6.22 -14.15
C THR A 346 -1.33 6.84 -13.31
N HIS A 347 -2.18 6.01 -12.73
CA HIS A 347 -3.18 6.47 -11.76
C HIS A 347 -2.61 6.31 -10.34
N TRP A 348 -2.81 5.17 -9.68
CA TRP A 348 -2.20 4.83 -8.40
C TRP A 348 -1.15 3.72 -8.50
N ASN A 349 -1.12 3.05 -9.64
CA ASN A 349 -0.28 1.88 -9.88
C ASN A 349 1.16 2.34 -10.16
N THR A 350 2.02 2.31 -9.16
CA THR A 350 3.42 2.65 -9.35
C THR A 350 4.07 1.66 -10.31
N PRO A 351 4.68 2.12 -11.40
CA PRO A 351 5.33 1.24 -12.37
C PRO A 351 6.65 0.68 -11.82
N VAL A 352 7.10 -0.43 -12.39
CA VAL A 352 8.39 -1.05 -12.07
C VAL A 352 9.42 -0.73 -13.13
N LEU A 353 10.68 -0.60 -12.73
CA LEU A 353 11.81 -0.30 -13.61
C LEU A 353 12.73 -1.52 -13.72
N ARG A 354 13.09 -1.88 -14.96
CA ARG A 354 14.09 -2.92 -15.25
C ARG A 354 14.88 -2.59 -16.51
N ASP A 355 16.20 -2.70 -16.45
CA ASP A 355 17.12 -2.60 -17.59
C ASP A 355 16.87 -1.38 -18.49
N GLY A 356 16.54 -0.22 -17.88
CA GLY A 356 16.27 1.03 -18.59
C GLY A 356 14.87 1.13 -19.20
N TYR A 357 13.94 0.25 -18.80
CA TYR A 357 12.55 0.27 -19.25
C TYR A 357 11.58 0.24 -18.06
N VAL A 358 10.52 1.02 -18.17
CA VAL A 358 9.45 1.12 -17.18
C VAL A 358 8.24 0.32 -17.65
N TYR A 359 7.70 -0.51 -16.77
CA TYR A 359 6.50 -1.31 -17.03
C TYR A 359 5.40 -0.93 -16.05
N GLY A 360 4.23 -0.61 -16.54
CA GLY A 360 3.12 -0.23 -15.67
C GLY A 360 1.83 0.07 -16.41
N SER A 361 0.75 0.26 -15.65
CA SER A 361 -0.55 0.65 -16.21
C SER A 361 -0.59 2.13 -16.55
N SER A 362 -1.07 2.46 -17.74
CA SER A 362 -1.18 3.81 -18.29
C SER A 362 -2.61 4.09 -18.72
N GLY A 363 -3.33 4.93 -18.00
CA GLY A 363 -4.71 5.32 -18.27
C GLY A 363 -5.48 5.67 -16.99
N ARG A 364 -6.52 6.50 -17.14
CA ARG A 364 -7.33 6.96 -16.01
C ARG A 364 -8.45 6.00 -15.65
N ASN A 365 -9.09 5.41 -16.65
CA ASN A 365 -10.24 4.54 -16.47
C ASN A 365 -9.93 3.12 -16.94
N ALA A 366 -10.67 2.15 -16.41
CA ALA A 366 -10.46 0.75 -16.78
C ALA A 366 -10.52 0.48 -18.30
N GLY A 367 -11.35 1.21 -19.02
CA GLY A 367 -11.53 1.04 -20.47
C GLY A 367 -10.44 1.67 -21.34
N ASP A 368 -9.68 2.65 -20.83
CA ASP A 368 -8.58 3.32 -21.55
C ASP A 368 -7.20 2.96 -21.02
N ALA A 369 -7.15 2.21 -19.92
CA ALA A 369 -5.89 1.78 -19.33
C ALA A 369 -5.26 0.65 -20.14
N GLN A 370 -3.95 0.77 -20.36
CA GLN A 370 -3.12 -0.21 -21.04
C GLN A 370 -1.88 -0.50 -20.19
N LEU A 371 -1.44 -1.74 -20.18
CA LEU A 371 -0.10 -2.06 -19.71
C LEU A 371 0.91 -1.57 -20.77
N VAL A 372 1.93 -0.83 -20.37
CA VAL A 372 2.92 -0.26 -21.30
C VAL A 372 4.33 -0.58 -20.87
N CYS A 373 5.21 -0.70 -21.88
CA CYS A 373 6.66 -0.66 -21.72
C CYS A 373 7.18 0.66 -22.28
N VAL A 374 7.90 1.43 -21.46
CA VAL A 374 8.38 2.77 -21.84
C VAL A 374 9.89 2.86 -21.60
N ASN A 375 10.64 3.30 -22.58
CA ASN A 375 12.06 3.56 -22.43
C ASN A 375 12.30 4.70 -21.44
N TRP A 376 13.12 4.46 -20.42
CA TRP A 376 13.40 5.40 -19.32
C TRP A 376 13.91 6.74 -19.83
N ASN A 377 14.92 6.73 -20.68
CA ASN A 377 15.61 7.94 -21.11
C ASN A 377 14.81 8.74 -22.15
N THR A 378 14.21 8.06 -23.12
CA THR A 378 13.57 8.72 -24.25
C THR A 378 12.07 8.94 -24.08
N GLY A 379 11.41 8.18 -23.18
CA GLY A 379 9.95 8.15 -23.06
C GLY A 379 9.26 7.44 -24.23
N ALA A 380 10.00 6.78 -25.12
CA ALA A 380 9.40 6.03 -26.22
C ALA A 380 8.67 4.79 -25.71
N VAL A 381 7.45 4.57 -26.21
CA VAL A 381 6.67 3.36 -25.95
C VAL A 381 7.22 2.23 -26.80
N GLY A 382 7.71 1.16 -26.18
CA GLY A 382 8.13 -0.06 -26.86
C GLY A 382 6.91 -0.89 -27.29
N TRP A 383 5.98 -1.10 -26.37
CA TRP A 383 4.72 -1.81 -26.63
C TRP A 383 3.62 -1.36 -25.64
N SER A 384 2.38 -1.65 -26.00
CA SER A 384 1.21 -1.47 -25.13
C SER A 384 0.24 -2.63 -25.31
N GLU A 385 -0.39 -3.06 -24.21
CA GLU A 385 -1.35 -4.18 -24.14
C GLU A 385 -2.60 -3.78 -23.38
N GLY A 386 -3.76 -4.05 -23.96
CA GLY A 386 -5.08 -3.75 -23.37
C GLY A 386 -5.68 -4.93 -22.62
N GLY A 387 -6.90 -4.74 -22.09
CA GLY A 387 -7.73 -5.81 -21.51
C GLY A 387 -7.46 -6.11 -20.04
N LEU A 388 -6.47 -5.49 -19.41
CA LEU A 388 -6.14 -5.69 -17.99
C LEU A 388 -6.71 -4.59 -17.06
N GLY A 389 -7.36 -3.57 -17.63
CA GLY A 389 -7.80 -2.39 -16.87
C GLY A 389 -6.63 -1.67 -16.19
N ARG A 390 -6.89 -1.05 -15.05
CA ARG A 390 -5.85 -0.38 -14.25
C ARG A 390 -5.10 -1.42 -13.43
N SER A 391 -4.22 -2.16 -14.09
CA SER A 391 -3.47 -3.27 -13.51
C SER A 391 -2.33 -2.81 -12.62
N SER A 392 -1.94 -3.63 -11.65
CA SER A 392 -0.75 -3.45 -10.81
C SER A 392 0.30 -4.50 -11.15
N VAL A 393 1.57 -4.10 -11.07
CA VAL A 393 2.71 -4.91 -11.53
C VAL A 393 3.73 -5.08 -10.41
N THR A 394 4.24 -6.29 -10.25
CA THR A 394 5.41 -6.62 -9.42
C THR A 394 6.42 -7.38 -10.27
N LEU A 395 7.69 -7.02 -10.19
CA LEU A 395 8.77 -7.68 -10.92
C LEU A 395 9.32 -8.85 -10.12
N VAL A 396 9.45 -10.02 -10.75
CA VAL A 396 10.02 -11.23 -10.15
C VAL A 396 10.63 -12.15 -11.20
N ASP A 397 11.84 -12.64 -10.97
CA ASP A 397 12.50 -13.68 -11.81
C ASP A 397 12.37 -13.45 -13.32
N ASP A 398 12.76 -12.26 -13.80
CA ASP A 398 12.66 -11.83 -15.18
C ASP A 398 11.23 -11.72 -15.76
N HIS A 399 10.21 -11.76 -14.88
CA HIS A 399 8.83 -11.66 -15.26
C HIS A 399 8.13 -10.46 -14.59
N LEU A 400 7.10 -9.99 -15.26
CA LEU A 400 6.07 -9.12 -14.71
C LEU A 400 4.95 -9.99 -14.16
N LEU A 401 4.75 -9.99 -12.84
CA LEU A 401 3.55 -10.53 -12.20
C LEU A 401 2.51 -9.42 -12.16
N ILE A 402 1.44 -9.58 -12.89
CA ILE A 402 0.44 -8.54 -13.13
C ILE A 402 -0.88 -8.97 -12.52
N LEU A 403 -1.47 -8.13 -11.68
CA LEU A 403 -2.85 -8.27 -11.25
C LEU A 403 -3.72 -7.29 -12.03
N GLY A 404 -4.55 -7.81 -12.94
CA GLY A 404 -5.54 -7.06 -13.68
C GLY A 404 -6.68 -6.58 -12.77
N GLU A 405 -7.30 -5.45 -13.11
CA GLU A 405 -8.40 -4.84 -12.34
C GLU A 405 -9.58 -5.80 -12.13
N TYR A 406 -9.77 -6.75 -13.06
CA TYR A 406 -10.88 -7.70 -13.06
C TYR A 406 -10.55 -9.08 -12.46
N GLY A 407 -9.37 -9.22 -11.83
CA GLY A 407 -8.97 -10.44 -11.13
C GLY A 407 -8.13 -11.41 -11.96
N ASP A 408 -7.72 -11.01 -13.17
CA ASP A 408 -6.74 -11.78 -13.96
C ASP A 408 -5.36 -11.68 -13.29
N LEU A 409 -4.74 -12.80 -12.98
CA LEU A 409 -3.34 -12.90 -12.59
C LEU A 409 -2.55 -13.35 -13.81
N VAL A 410 -1.58 -12.55 -14.21
CA VAL A 410 -0.82 -12.76 -15.45
C VAL A 410 0.67 -12.79 -15.15
N LEU A 411 1.37 -13.72 -15.77
CA LEU A 411 2.82 -13.76 -15.82
C LEU A 411 3.25 -13.41 -17.26
N ALA A 412 4.05 -12.35 -17.42
CA ALA A 412 4.57 -11.94 -18.70
C ALA A 412 6.09 -11.74 -18.62
N ARG A 413 6.81 -11.87 -19.74
CA ARG A 413 8.25 -11.56 -19.78
C ARG A 413 8.48 -10.07 -19.58
N ALA A 414 9.45 -9.71 -18.74
CA ALA A 414 9.92 -8.33 -18.60
C ALA A 414 10.86 -7.97 -19.77
N SER A 415 10.31 -7.88 -20.98
CA SER A 415 11.06 -7.60 -22.22
C SER A 415 10.60 -6.29 -22.84
N PRO A 416 11.51 -5.45 -23.35
CA PRO A 416 11.16 -4.22 -24.06
C PRO A 416 10.72 -4.44 -25.53
N GLU A 417 10.99 -5.61 -26.10
CA GLU A 417 10.78 -5.87 -27.52
C GLU A 417 9.31 -6.04 -27.88
N LYS A 418 8.55 -6.75 -27.05
CA LYS A 418 7.12 -7.02 -27.22
C LYS A 418 6.48 -7.45 -25.90
N TYR A 419 5.17 -7.31 -25.81
CA TYR A 419 4.41 -8.01 -24.76
C TYR A 419 4.43 -9.51 -25.04
N GLU A 420 4.86 -10.28 -24.07
CA GLU A 420 4.91 -11.73 -24.15
C GLU A 420 4.28 -12.34 -22.89
N GLU A 421 2.99 -12.69 -23.02
CA GLU A 421 2.27 -13.39 -21.98
C GLU A 421 2.73 -14.82 -21.89
N VAL A 422 3.19 -15.22 -20.70
CA VAL A 422 3.64 -16.59 -20.42
C VAL A 422 2.49 -17.44 -19.88
N SER A 423 1.70 -16.85 -18.98
CA SER A 423 0.56 -17.53 -18.37
C SER A 423 -0.48 -16.53 -17.90
N ARG A 424 -1.76 -16.92 -17.93
CA ARG A 424 -2.88 -16.16 -17.37
C ARG A 424 -3.83 -17.09 -16.65
N VAL A 425 -4.34 -16.65 -15.50
CA VAL A 425 -5.35 -17.40 -14.74
C VAL A 425 -6.25 -16.43 -13.96
N ARG A 426 -7.48 -16.84 -13.70
CA ARG A 426 -8.30 -16.30 -12.62
C ARG A 426 -8.33 -17.36 -11.52
N PRO A 427 -7.76 -17.05 -10.33
CA PRO A 427 -7.73 -18.02 -9.24
C PRO A 427 -9.16 -18.48 -8.88
N LEU A 428 -9.36 -19.80 -8.81
CA LEU A 428 -10.66 -20.40 -8.52
C LEU A 428 -10.65 -21.07 -7.14
N ASP A 429 -11.81 -21.04 -6.50
CA ASP A 429 -12.08 -21.85 -5.32
C ASP A 429 -12.20 -23.32 -5.72
N ALA A 430 -11.37 -24.16 -5.12
CA ALA A 430 -11.27 -25.58 -5.48
C ALA A 430 -12.59 -26.37 -5.21
N ALA A 431 -13.40 -25.92 -4.26
CA ALA A 431 -14.64 -26.61 -3.90
C ALA A 431 -15.83 -26.19 -4.76
N SER A 432 -15.95 -24.88 -5.04
CA SER A 432 -17.11 -24.31 -5.75
C SER A 432 -16.84 -24.02 -7.22
N GLY A 433 -15.57 -23.94 -7.65
CA GLY A 433 -15.17 -23.48 -8.98
C GLY A 433 -15.43 -21.99 -9.25
N SER A 434 -15.79 -21.21 -8.24
CA SER A 434 -16.03 -19.77 -8.39
C SER A 434 -14.72 -18.97 -8.37
N GLU A 435 -14.72 -17.84 -9.08
CA GLU A 435 -13.59 -16.90 -9.05
C GLU A 435 -13.35 -16.37 -7.62
N LEU A 436 -12.08 -16.36 -7.18
CA LEU A 436 -11.70 -15.93 -5.85
C LEU A 436 -11.52 -14.40 -5.74
N LEU A 437 -11.23 -13.73 -6.84
CA LEU A 437 -10.95 -12.30 -6.88
C LEU A 437 -12.10 -11.55 -7.56
N ALA A 438 -12.92 -10.89 -6.76
CA ALA A 438 -13.93 -9.97 -7.27
C ALA A 438 -13.32 -8.58 -7.52
N PRO A 439 -13.67 -7.92 -8.65
CA PRO A 439 -13.19 -6.57 -8.93
C PRO A 439 -13.74 -5.51 -7.95
N PRO A 440 -13.05 -4.38 -7.78
CA PRO A 440 -11.77 -4.07 -8.38
C PRO A 440 -10.58 -4.69 -7.61
N CYS A 441 -9.56 -5.16 -8.34
CA CYS A 441 -8.31 -5.70 -7.79
C CYS A 441 -7.20 -4.67 -7.98
N TRP A 442 -7.11 -3.69 -7.10
CA TRP A 442 -6.22 -2.53 -7.27
C TRP A 442 -4.89 -2.59 -6.51
N ALA A 443 -4.81 -3.46 -5.50
CA ALA A 443 -3.58 -3.64 -4.75
C ALA A 443 -2.52 -4.38 -5.57
N ALA A 444 -1.27 -3.93 -5.51
CA ALA A 444 -0.17 -4.64 -6.16
C ALA A 444 0.03 -6.04 -5.55
N PRO A 445 0.40 -7.05 -6.34
CA PRO A 445 0.81 -8.34 -5.81
C PRO A 445 1.97 -8.20 -4.83
N VAL A 446 1.87 -8.85 -3.69
CA VAL A 446 2.92 -8.93 -2.67
C VAL A 446 3.60 -10.29 -2.77
N ILE A 447 4.93 -10.31 -2.89
CA ILE A 447 5.70 -11.54 -3.03
C ILE A 447 6.61 -11.71 -1.81
N ALA A 448 6.37 -12.74 -1.02
CA ALA A 448 7.19 -13.03 0.14
C ALA A 448 7.58 -14.51 0.15
N ARG A 449 8.87 -14.78 0.04
CA ARG A 449 9.45 -16.13 0.14
C ARG A 449 8.72 -17.19 -0.71
N GLY A 450 8.46 -16.85 -1.97
CA GLY A 450 7.79 -17.74 -2.93
C GLY A 450 6.26 -17.78 -2.82
N LEU A 451 5.67 -17.13 -1.83
CA LEU A 451 4.22 -16.92 -1.76
C LEU A 451 3.85 -15.59 -2.39
N VAL A 452 2.72 -15.56 -3.09
CA VAL A 452 2.11 -14.32 -3.58
C VAL A 452 0.77 -14.09 -2.90
N PHE A 453 0.54 -12.86 -2.48
CA PHE A 453 -0.69 -12.41 -1.86
C PHE A 453 -1.35 -11.39 -2.78
N VAL A 454 -2.57 -11.68 -3.20
CA VAL A 454 -3.39 -10.81 -4.05
C VAL A 454 -4.71 -10.50 -3.37
N ARG A 455 -5.21 -9.29 -3.59
CA ARG A 455 -6.46 -8.81 -2.99
C ARG A 455 -7.44 -8.34 -4.06
N GLY A 456 -8.65 -8.85 -3.98
CA GLY A 456 -9.83 -8.30 -4.63
C GLY A 456 -10.84 -7.78 -3.60
N THR A 457 -12.01 -7.37 -4.05
CA THR A 457 -13.11 -7.00 -3.16
C THR A 457 -13.53 -8.20 -2.32
N GLY A 458 -13.55 -8.01 -1.01
CA GLY A 458 -14.02 -9.00 -0.04
C GLY A 458 -13.08 -10.18 0.22
N ARG A 459 -11.92 -10.29 -0.47
CA ARG A 459 -11.05 -11.46 -0.33
C ARG A 459 -9.56 -11.15 -0.55
N VAL A 460 -8.73 -11.83 0.24
CA VAL A 460 -7.28 -12.00 0.01
C VAL A 460 -7.01 -13.46 -0.31
N VAL A 461 -6.16 -13.71 -1.28
CA VAL A 461 -5.74 -15.05 -1.71
C VAL A 461 -4.23 -15.16 -1.63
N CYS A 462 -3.75 -16.23 -1.03
CA CYS A 462 -2.33 -16.61 -1.02
C CYS A 462 -2.11 -17.76 -2.00
N LEU A 463 -1.14 -17.60 -2.89
CA LEU A 463 -0.78 -18.56 -3.92
C LEU A 463 0.71 -18.92 -3.79
N ASP A 464 1.09 -20.13 -4.19
CA ASP A 464 2.49 -20.57 -4.21
C ASP A 464 3.06 -20.42 -5.62
N LEU A 465 4.05 -19.54 -5.78
CA LEU A 465 4.73 -19.32 -7.07
C LEU A 465 5.81 -20.35 -7.38
N MET A 466 6.23 -21.13 -6.38
CA MET A 466 7.31 -22.10 -6.58
C MET A 466 6.82 -23.34 -7.31
N PRO A 467 7.68 -24.02 -8.09
CA PRO A 467 7.35 -25.31 -8.70
C PRO A 467 6.88 -26.31 -7.64
N ALA A 468 5.93 -27.16 -8.00
CA ALA A 468 5.53 -28.28 -7.13
C ALA A 468 6.77 -29.16 -6.85
N ARG A 469 7.02 -29.42 -5.58
CA ARG A 469 8.11 -30.30 -5.13
C ARG A 469 7.75 -31.75 -5.29
#